data_f5ac1b1888266fe3ba71ae2b65de803b
#
_entry.id   f5ac1b1888266fe3ba71ae2b65de803b
#
_cell.length_a   1.000
_cell.length_b   1.000
_cell.length_c   1.000
_cell.angle_alpha   90.00
_cell.angle_beta   90.00
_cell.angle_gamma   90.00
#
_symmetry.space_group_name_H-M   'P 1'
#
loop_
_entity.id
_entity.type
_entity.pdbx_description
1 polymer ?
#
loop_
_entity_poly.entity_id
_entity_poly.type
_entity_poly.pdbx_seq_one_letter_code
_entity_poly.pdbx_strand_id
1 'polypeptide(L)'
;MSLRAGHYTFSHVSFDPPSDVVYAAIGEPRPGSRRETPESHYLRFDARGRLSGIIFMNPRRQLEREGGVYVSLPEGDRVRVQGIESVIRDPDET
;
A
#
# COMPACT_ATOMS: atom_id res chain seq x y z
N MET A 1 -13.09 3.73 -3.38
CA MET A 1 -11.71 4.04 -3.78
C MET A 1 -10.89 2.76 -3.80
N SER A 2 -10.05 2.56 -4.80
CA SER A 2 -9.25 1.35 -4.91
C SER A 2 -7.82 1.69 -5.30
N LEU A 3 -6.89 0.81 -4.89
CA LEU A 3 -5.50 0.87 -5.30
C LEU A 3 -5.17 -0.39 -6.09
N ARG A 4 -4.20 -0.27 -6.98
CA ARG A 4 -3.70 -1.41 -7.75
C ARG A 4 -2.18 -1.47 -7.66
N ALA A 5 -1.66 -2.64 -7.37
CA ALA A 5 -0.22 -2.92 -7.39
C ALA A 5 -0.03 -4.22 -8.15
N GLY A 6 0.55 -4.13 -9.36
CA GLY A 6 0.64 -5.27 -10.25
C GLY A 6 -0.74 -5.82 -10.58
N HIS A 7 -0.94 -7.11 -10.35
CA HIS A 7 -2.25 -7.74 -10.59
C HIS A 7 -3.16 -7.74 -9.36
N TYR A 8 -2.71 -7.11 -8.27
CA TYR A 8 -3.51 -7.04 -7.04
C TYR A 8 -4.32 -5.75 -7.01
N THR A 9 -5.60 -5.87 -6.65
CA THR A 9 -6.51 -4.75 -6.48
C THR A 9 -6.97 -4.71 -5.03
N PHE A 10 -6.82 -3.54 -4.39
CA PHE A 10 -7.14 -3.36 -2.98
C PHE A 10 -8.39 -2.49 -2.90
N SER A 11 -9.48 -3.07 -2.38
CA SER A 11 -10.79 -2.41 -2.34
C SER A 11 -11.03 -1.65 -1.04
N HIS A 12 -10.30 -1.99 0.02
CA HIS A 12 -10.41 -1.33 1.32
C HIS A 12 -9.16 -0.51 1.54
N VAL A 13 -9.31 0.83 1.50
CA VAL A 13 -8.17 1.74 1.58
C VAL A 13 -8.48 2.81 2.62
N SER A 14 -7.54 3.03 3.54
CA SER A 14 -7.64 4.13 4.50
C SER A 14 -6.28 4.80 4.64
N PHE A 15 -6.31 6.11 4.86
CA PHE A 15 -5.11 6.92 4.99
C PHE A 15 -5.12 7.62 6.34
N ASP A 16 -3.99 7.58 7.03
CA ASP A 16 -3.79 8.29 8.29
C ASP A 16 -2.77 9.40 8.05
N PRO A 17 -3.24 10.65 7.77
CA PRO A 17 -2.31 11.74 7.41
C PRO A 17 -1.28 12.07 8.47
N PRO A 18 -1.62 12.14 9.78
CA PRO A 18 -0.60 12.47 10.78
C PRO A 18 0.57 11.50 10.81
N SER A 19 0.31 10.23 10.57
CA SER A 19 1.36 9.20 10.56
C SER A 19 1.98 8.98 9.20
N ASP A 20 1.35 9.49 8.14
CA ASP A 20 1.70 9.22 6.74
C ASP A 20 1.75 7.71 6.50
N VAL A 21 0.60 7.05 6.71
CA VAL A 21 0.46 5.61 6.52
C VAL A 21 -0.84 5.33 5.76
N VAL A 22 -0.75 4.47 4.74
CA VAL A 22 -1.92 4.00 4.00
C VAL A 22 -2.08 2.51 4.26
N TYR A 23 -3.30 2.13 4.65
CA TYR A 23 -3.68 0.73 4.83
C TYR A 23 -4.52 0.31 3.64
N ALA A 24 -4.09 -0.71 2.92
CA ALA A 24 -4.81 -1.23 1.77
C ALA A 24 -5.04 -2.72 1.96
N ALA A 25 -6.27 -3.18 1.72
CA ALA A 25 -6.62 -4.58 1.93
C ALA A 25 -7.41 -5.12 0.74
N ILE A 26 -7.21 -6.41 0.48
CA ILE A 26 -7.98 -7.17 -0.49
C ILE A 26 -9.11 -7.83 0.30
N GLY A 27 -10.34 -7.33 0.12
CA GLY A 27 -11.45 -7.81 0.90
C GLY A 27 -11.35 -7.39 2.37
N GLU A 28 -11.99 -8.15 3.26
CA GLU A 28 -11.99 -7.81 4.68
C GLU A 28 -10.62 -8.12 5.31
N PRO A 29 -10.14 -7.25 6.21
CA PRO A 29 -8.89 -7.52 6.92
C PRO A 29 -8.99 -8.82 7.71
N ARG A 30 -7.93 -9.63 7.65
CA ARG A 30 -7.87 -10.92 8.36
C ARG A 30 -6.56 -11.02 9.11
N PRO A 31 -6.54 -11.70 10.25
CA PRO A 31 -5.28 -11.93 10.96
C PRO A 31 -4.35 -12.80 10.11
N GLY A 32 -3.06 -12.57 10.25
CA GLY A 32 -2.05 -13.28 9.50
C GLY A 32 -0.69 -12.73 9.82
N SER A 33 0.27 -13.02 8.95
CA SER A 33 1.64 -12.56 9.09
C SER A 33 1.90 -11.33 8.24
N ARG A 34 3.05 -10.70 8.46
CA ARG A 34 3.50 -9.59 7.62
C ARG A 34 5.00 -9.69 7.38
N ARG A 35 5.45 -9.09 6.29
CA ARG A 35 6.85 -9.08 5.91
C ARG A 35 7.21 -7.71 5.36
N GLU A 36 8.33 -7.17 5.80
CA GLU A 36 8.80 -5.88 5.34
C GLU A 36 9.40 -5.98 3.93
N THR A 37 9.09 -4.98 3.08
CA THR A 37 9.67 -4.90 1.74
C THR A 37 10.93 -4.05 1.76
N PRO A 38 11.75 -4.10 0.67
CA PRO A 38 12.92 -3.22 0.57
C PRO A 38 12.59 -1.73 0.65
N GLU A 39 11.36 -1.34 0.27
CA GLU A 39 10.91 0.05 0.35
C GLU A 39 10.42 0.42 1.75
N SER A 40 10.50 -0.50 2.70
CA SER A 40 10.02 -0.33 4.08
C SER A 40 8.50 -0.28 4.20
N HIS A 41 7.80 -0.84 3.24
CA HIS A 41 6.38 -1.13 3.36
C HIS A 41 6.20 -2.52 3.97
N TYR A 42 4.97 -2.90 4.32
CA TYR A 42 4.69 -4.22 4.88
C TYR A 42 3.66 -4.93 4.04
N LEU A 43 4.02 -6.11 3.55
CA LEU A 43 3.08 -7.02 2.92
C LEU A 43 2.38 -7.81 4.02
N ARG A 44 1.06 -7.94 3.92
CA ARG A 44 0.28 -8.73 4.86
C ARG A 44 -0.23 -9.99 4.16
N PHE A 45 -0.16 -11.10 4.87
CA PHE A 45 -0.56 -12.40 4.34
C PHE A 45 -1.63 -13.00 5.23
N ASP A 46 -2.61 -13.68 4.62
CA ASP A 46 -3.63 -14.40 5.37
C ASP A 46 -3.07 -15.72 5.90
N ALA A 47 -3.93 -16.51 6.57
CA ALA A 47 -3.51 -17.77 7.16
C ALA A 47 -3.06 -18.80 6.13
N ARG A 48 -3.43 -18.61 4.87
CA ARG A 48 -3.02 -19.50 3.77
C ARG A 48 -1.79 -19.01 3.04
N GLY A 49 -1.18 -17.93 3.54
CA GLY A 49 0.01 -17.37 2.92
C GLY A 49 -0.25 -16.54 1.68
N ARG A 50 -1.49 -16.17 1.40
CA ARG A 50 -1.83 -15.31 0.26
C ARG A 50 -1.79 -13.86 0.68
N LEU A 51 -1.42 -12.98 -0.25
CA LEU A 51 -1.39 -11.55 0.03
C LEU A 51 -2.80 -11.05 0.36
N SER A 52 -2.95 -10.44 1.53
CA SER A 52 -4.24 -9.92 1.99
C SER A 52 -4.26 -8.40 2.06
N GLY A 53 -3.09 -7.75 2.05
CA GLY A 53 -3.04 -6.31 2.11
C GLY A 53 -1.62 -5.78 2.10
N ILE A 54 -1.50 -4.46 2.05
CA ILE A 54 -0.21 -3.78 2.13
C ILE A 54 -0.37 -2.59 3.05
N ILE A 55 0.60 -2.37 3.94
CA ILE A 55 0.69 -1.16 4.73
C ILE A 55 1.81 -0.33 4.11
N PHE A 56 1.43 0.83 3.54
CA PHE A 56 2.39 1.73 2.93
C PHE A 56 2.88 2.72 3.98
N MET A 57 4.17 2.65 4.28
CA MET A 57 4.78 3.52 5.28
C MET A 57 5.39 4.72 4.60
N ASN A 58 4.99 5.92 5.03
CA ASN A 58 5.49 7.19 4.51
C ASN A 58 5.35 7.32 3.00
N PRO A 59 4.15 7.04 2.44
CA PRO A 59 3.98 7.10 0.98
C PRO A 59 4.14 8.51 0.42
N ARG A 60 3.79 9.56 1.18
CA ARG A 60 4.02 10.94 0.72
C ARG A 60 5.50 11.22 0.54
N ARG A 61 6.31 10.76 1.49
CA ARG A 61 7.76 10.94 1.40
C ARG A 61 8.33 10.21 0.20
N GLN A 62 7.88 8.99 -0.02
CA GLN A 62 8.33 8.23 -1.18
C GLN A 62 7.94 8.93 -2.47
N LEU A 63 6.69 9.41 -2.55
CA LEU A 63 6.21 10.13 -3.73
C LEU A 63 7.08 11.34 -4.03
N GLU A 64 7.44 12.10 -3.00
CA GLU A 64 8.30 13.28 -3.17
C GLU A 64 9.69 12.93 -3.65
N ARG A 65 10.26 11.82 -3.14
CA ARG A 65 11.63 11.43 -3.45
C ARG A 65 11.76 10.69 -4.76
N GLU A 66 10.78 9.85 -5.10
CA GLU A 66 10.89 8.93 -6.23
C GLU A 66 9.90 9.21 -7.35
N GLY A 67 9.00 10.18 -7.17
CA GLY A 67 7.99 10.51 -8.19
C GLY A 67 6.83 9.55 -8.25
N GLY A 68 6.75 8.59 -7.34
CA GLY A 68 5.69 7.62 -7.26
C GLY A 68 5.85 6.77 -6.01
N VAL A 69 4.84 5.97 -5.71
CA VAL A 69 4.90 5.02 -4.61
C VAL A 69 5.14 3.64 -5.21
N TYR A 70 6.17 2.97 -4.74
CA TYR A 70 6.61 1.67 -5.28
C TYR A 70 6.63 0.64 -4.17
N VAL A 71 6.35 -0.60 -4.52
CA VAL A 71 6.37 -1.71 -3.57
C VAL A 71 6.84 -2.98 -4.29
N SER A 72 7.65 -3.78 -3.59
CA SER A 72 8.06 -5.10 -4.08
C SER A 72 6.99 -6.11 -3.70
N LEU A 73 6.42 -6.77 -4.69
CA LEU A 73 5.37 -7.77 -4.51
C LEU A 73 5.94 -9.10 -4.02
N PRO A 74 5.09 -10.01 -3.52
CA PRO A 74 5.57 -11.31 -3.01
C PRO A 74 6.38 -12.11 -4.01
N GLU A 75 6.05 -12.00 -5.30
CA GLU A 75 6.77 -12.68 -6.37
C GLU A 75 8.07 -11.99 -6.76
N GLY A 76 8.38 -10.83 -6.15
CA GLY A 76 9.66 -10.17 -6.34
C GLY A 76 9.64 -8.93 -7.22
N ASP A 77 8.59 -8.73 -8.00
CA ASP A 77 8.49 -7.58 -8.90
C ASP A 77 8.29 -6.29 -8.11
N ARG A 78 9.08 -5.26 -8.44
CA ARG A 78 8.89 -3.92 -7.89
C ARG A 78 7.97 -3.16 -8.84
N VAL A 79 6.82 -2.75 -8.34
CA VAL A 79 5.80 -2.11 -9.18
C VAL A 79 5.42 -0.74 -8.62
N ARG A 80 4.94 0.13 -9.51
CA ARG A 80 4.36 1.39 -9.10
C ARG A 80 2.91 1.15 -8.66
N VAL A 81 2.54 1.73 -7.52
CA VAL A 81 1.18 1.62 -7.00
C VAL A 81 0.31 2.64 -7.71
N GLN A 82 -0.79 2.18 -8.32
CA GLN A 82 -1.70 3.04 -9.06
C GLN A 82 -2.85 3.47 -8.14
N GLY A 83 -3.19 4.75 -8.22
CA GLY A 83 -4.31 5.31 -7.47
C GLY A 83 -3.97 5.85 -6.10
N ILE A 84 -2.78 5.56 -5.58
CA ILE A 84 -2.42 5.97 -4.22
C ILE A 84 -2.22 7.48 -4.13
N GLU A 85 -1.80 8.13 -5.20
CA GLU A 85 -1.61 9.59 -5.19
C GLU A 85 -2.91 10.31 -4.84
N SER A 86 -4.04 9.80 -5.30
CA SER A 86 -5.34 10.38 -4.97
C SER A 86 -5.70 10.21 -3.50
N VAL A 87 -5.22 9.15 -2.88
CA VAL A 87 -5.51 8.85 -1.47
C VAL A 87 -4.69 9.76 -0.55
N ILE A 88 -3.41 9.94 -0.86
CA ILE A 88 -2.49 10.67 0.02
C ILE A 88 -2.45 12.16 -0.26
N ARG A 89 -3.18 12.61 -1.28
CA ARG A 89 -3.30 14.04 -1.56
C ARG A 89 -4.10 14.69 -0.44
N ASP A 90 -3.59 15.85 0.04
CA ASP A 90 -4.27 16.58 1.09
C ASP A 90 -5.64 17.05 0.59
N PRO A 91 -6.75 16.67 1.26
CA PRO A 91 -8.08 17.11 0.84
C PRO A 91 -8.28 18.61 0.89
N ASP A 92 -7.44 19.32 1.63
CA ASP A 92 -7.51 20.77 1.70
C ASP A 92 -6.78 21.48 0.57
N GLU A 93 -6.16 20.72 -0.33
CA GLU A 93 -5.44 21.26 -1.49
C GLU A 93 -6.33 21.32 -2.73
N THR A 94 -7.57 21.63 -2.59
CA THR A 94 -8.46 21.76 -3.73
C THR A 94 -8.52 23.20 -4.24
#